data_ef3dd8bcf3bd93fa1a5d9e0bfdb9a1d2
#
_entry.id   ef3dd8bcf3bd93fa1a5d9e0bfdb9a1d2
#
_cell.length_a   1.000
_cell.length_b   1.000
_cell.length_c   1.000
_cell.angle_alpha   90.00
_cell.angle_beta   90.00
_cell.angle_gamma   90.00
#
_symmetry.space_group_name_H-M   'P 1'
#
loop_
_entity.id
_entity.type
_entity.pdbx_description
1 polymer ?
#
loop_
_entity_poly.entity_id
_entity_poly.type
_entity_poly.pdbx_seq_one_letter_code
_entity_poly.pdbx_strand_id
1 'polypeptide(L)'
;MKILSPLALCLTTALCAGCTSVLKSDYHAPEVGYPISWVQSDMDGNTAPFDWKEFNDPHLDSWLRLVMTSNNDMAIAALRVHRVRLDAERTGITNSPALKGSLGEDGKKQLNNSSGWTKSGYASLSTSYELDLWGKIARQRDVAEWAVHASEEDFRFARLMLLSEASNNYWRIGFVNQQIAILQQSIDYAKETLRLAEVRYRAGSTSSLDVIDAQQNLLTQENQLTGLQRERLQILNQQAVLLGIVPGGQIVEPTTLPKGSLPKVNANIPASVLMRRPDISAKEWQLREALATVDIKRSEYYPTFNLTGALGTSSTSLLALLHNPVG
;
A
#
# COMPACT_ATOMS: atom_id res chain seq x y z
N MET A 1 13.96 52.19 -31.89
CA MET A 1 13.87 50.81 -31.39
C MET A 1 15.06 50.06 -31.96
N LYS A 2 16.10 49.76 -31.09
CA LYS A 2 17.26 48.97 -31.54
C LYS A 2 16.87 47.48 -31.48
N ILE A 3 16.87 46.86 -32.64
CA ILE A 3 16.64 45.41 -32.81
C ILE A 3 17.77 44.70 -32.10
N LEU A 4 17.51 44.07 -30.94
CA LEU A 4 18.46 43.18 -30.29
C LEU A 4 18.88 42.10 -31.31
N SER A 5 20.16 41.97 -31.54
CA SER A 5 20.68 41.05 -32.54
C SER A 5 20.26 39.61 -32.21
N PRO A 6 19.92 38.78 -33.20
CA PRO A 6 19.49 37.38 -32.95
C PRO A 6 20.59 36.58 -32.21
N LEU A 7 21.84 37.03 -32.25
CA LEU A 7 22.97 36.45 -31.49
C LEU A 7 22.80 36.61 -29.97
N ALA A 8 22.28 37.78 -29.52
CA ALA A 8 22.04 38.02 -28.10
C ALA A 8 20.88 37.16 -27.57
N LEU A 9 19.85 36.92 -28.38
CA LEU A 9 18.75 36.04 -28.05
C LEU A 9 19.18 34.58 -27.99
N CYS A 10 20.01 34.10 -28.88
CA CYS A 10 20.59 32.75 -28.84
C CYS A 10 21.53 32.55 -27.64
N LEU A 11 22.30 33.57 -27.25
CA LEU A 11 23.20 33.48 -26.11
C LEU A 11 22.45 33.42 -24.78
N THR A 12 21.33 34.15 -24.65
CA THR A 12 20.48 34.10 -23.48
C THR A 12 19.73 32.79 -23.34
N THR A 13 19.25 32.18 -24.42
CA THR A 13 18.59 30.86 -24.40
C THR A 13 19.58 29.73 -24.12
N ALA A 14 20.83 29.80 -24.60
CA ALA A 14 21.87 28.80 -24.30
C ALA A 14 22.32 28.84 -22.80
N LEU A 15 22.37 30.03 -22.18
CA LEU A 15 22.71 30.20 -20.77
C LEU A 15 21.58 29.65 -19.85
N CYS A 16 20.32 29.76 -20.26
CA CYS A 16 19.19 29.22 -19.48
C CYS A 16 19.11 27.69 -19.53
N ALA A 17 19.52 27.05 -20.61
CA ALA A 17 19.47 25.58 -20.75
C ALA A 17 20.54 24.85 -19.92
N GLY A 18 21.65 25.51 -19.58
CA GLY A 18 22.77 24.90 -18.85
C GLY A 18 22.59 24.83 -17.33
N CYS A 19 21.72 25.66 -16.74
CA CYS A 19 21.63 25.78 -15.28
C CYS A 19 20.80 24.69 -14.58
N THR A 20 19.86 24.08 -15.27
CA THR A 20 18.95 23.07 -14.67
C THR A 20 19.62 21.72 -14.39
N SER A 21 20.71 21.39 -15.10
CA SER A 21 21.42 20.12 -14.91
C SER A 21 22.42 20.13 -13.74
N VAL A 22 22.87 21.31 -13.29
CA VAL A 22 23.92 21.43 -12.28
C VAL A 22 23.49 21.02 -10.88
N LEU A 23 22.21 21.14 -10.57
CA LEU A 23 21.65 20.83 -9.24
C LEU A 23 21.01 19.43 -9.15
N LYS A 24 20.90 18.72 -10.27
CA LYS A 24 20.34 17.38 -10.28
C LYS A 24 21.38 16.36 -9.84
N SER A 25 21.07 15.67 -8.74
CA SER A 25 21.85 14.51 -8.29
C SER A 25 21.51 13.28 -9.10
N ASP A 26 22.53 12.54 -9.55
CA ASP A 26 22.33 11.24 -10.20
C ASP A 26 22.10 10.17 -9.13
N TYR A 27 21.03 9.40 -9.32
CA TYR A 27 20.73 8.27 -8.47
C TYR A 27 21.58 7.07 -8.85
N HIS A 28 22.32 6.54 -7.88
CA HIS A 28 23.01 5.26 -8.00
C HIS A 28 22.39 4.29 -7.00
N ALA A 29 21.93 3.13 -7.50
CA ALA A 29 21.45 2.08 -6.62
C ALA A 29 22.60 1.62 -5.71
N PRO A 30 22.33 1.38 -4.40
CA PRO A 30 23.36 0.86 -3.51
C PRO A 30 23.91 -0.47 -4.04
N GLU A 31 25.24 -0.58 -4.13
CA GLU A 31 25.89 -1.86 -4.45
C GLU A 31 25.77 -2.78 -3.23
N VAL A 32 24.83 -3.71 -3.28
CA VAL A 32 24.69 -4.75 -2.25
C VAL A 32 25.43 -5.99 -2.74
N GLY A 33 26.51 -6.35 -2.05
CA GLY A 33 27.32 -7.54 -2.37
C GLY A 33 26.56 -8.84 -2.09
N TYR A 34 25.60 -9.17 -2.95
CA TYR A 34 24.92 -10.47 -2.88
C TYR A 34 25.82 -11.55 -3.48
N PRO A 35 25.88 -12.76 -2.89
CA PRO A 35 26.50 -13.90 -3.56
C PRO A 35 25.77 -14.19 -4.88
N ILE A 36 26.53 -14.34 -5.96
CA ILE A 36 26.00 -14.57 -7.32
C ILE A 36 25.22 -15.89 -7.42
N SER A 37 25.53 -16.85 -6.54
CA SER A 37 24.84 -18.14 -6.44
C SER A 37 24.76 -18.60 -4.98
N TRP A 38 23.69 -19.29 -4.63
CA TRP A 38 23.62 -20.05 -3.38
C TRP A 38 24.50 -21.29 -3.47
N VAL A 39 25.03 -21.74 -2.35
CA VAL A 39 26.10 -22.78 -2.24
C VAL A 39 25.74 -24.16 -2.84
N GLN A 40 24.53 -24.37 -3.31
CA GLN A 40 24.04 -25.63 -3.90
C GLN A 40 23.20 -25.36 -5.14
N SER A 41 23.85 -25.10 -6.28
CA SER A 41 23.10 -24.89 -7.51
C SER A 41 23.67 -25.61 -8.72
N ASP A 42 23.10 -26.76 -9.02
CA ASP A 42 23.22 -27.45 -10.31
C ASP A 42 21.91 -27.39 -11.13
N MET A 43 21.00 -26.48 -10.87
CA MET A 43 19.73 -26.38 -11.60
C MET A 43 19.50 -24.99 -12.19
N ASP A 44 19.10 -24.93 -13.46
CA ASP A 44 18.65 -23.73 -14.15
C ASP A 44 17.50 -23.07 -13.38
N GLY A 45 17.80 -21.93 -12.77
CA GLY A 45 16.84 -21.16 -11.98
C GLY A 45 15.74 -20.59 -12.85
N ASN A 46 14.59 -21.25 -12.94
CA ASN A 46 13.40 -20.63 -13.50
C ASN A 46 12.95 -19.52 -12.54
N THR A 47 13.12 -18.27 -12.98
CA THR A 47 12.76 -17.06 -12.24
C THR A 47 11.34 -16.58 -12.58
N ALA A 48 10.48 -17.44 -13.11
CA ALA A 48 9.08 -17.09 -13.37
C ALA A 48 8.37 -16.71 -12.06
N PRO A 49 7.48 -15.73 -12.07
CA PRO A 49 6.67 -15.41 -10.90
C PRO A 49 5.81 -16.62 -10.53
N PHE A 50 5.76 -16.94 -9.24
CA PHE A 50 4.96 -18.03 -8.71
C PHE A 50 3.46 -17.74 -8.93
N ASP A 51 2.74 -18.71 -9.53
CA ASP A 51 1.29 -18.66 -9.68
C ASP A 51 0.64 -19.65 -8.69
N TRP A 52 -0.28 -19.17 -7.86
CA TRP A 52 -1.05 -19.97 -6.91
C TRP A 52 -1.83 -21.11 -7.59
N LYS A 53 -2.13 -21.00 -8.87
CA LYS A 53 -2.75 -22.08 -9.67
C LYS A 53 -1.89 -23.32 -9.81
N GLU A 54 -0.59 -23.23 -9.56
CA GLU A 54 0.30 -24.39 -9.57
C GLU A 54 -0.04 -25.42 -8.49
N PHE A 55 -0.79 -25.02 -7.43
CA PHE A 55 -1.33 -25.97 -6.46
C PHE A 55 -2.44 -26.86 -7.03
N ASN A 56 -3.01 -26.54 -8.19
CA ASN A 56 -4.10 -27.27 -8.83
C ASN A 56 -5.31 -27.53 -7.90
N ASP A 57 -5.61 -26.55 -7.04
CA ASP A 57 -6.74 -26.58 -6.11
C ASP A 57 -7.78 -25.49 -6.48
N PRO A 58 -8.89 -25.87 -7.17
CA PRO A 58 -9.92 -24.91 -7.57
C PRO A 58 -10.64 -24.24 -6.38
N HIS A 59 -10.66 -24.91 -5.21
CA HIS A 59 -11.26 -24.32 -3.99
C HIS A 59 -10.35 -23.24 -3.42
N LEU A 60 -9.04 -23.48 -3.40
CA LEU A 60 -8.05 -22.45 -3.04
C LEU A 60 -8.16 -21.25 -3.97
N ASP A 61 -8.21 -21.47 -5.29
CA ASP A 61 -8.34 -20.38 -6.27
C ASP A 61 -9.58 -19.53 -6.04
N SER A 62 -10.71 -20.19 -5.75
CA SER A 62 -11.98 -19.52 -5.47
C SER A 62 -11.92 -18.74 -4.16
N TRP A 63 -11.29 -19.31 -3.13
CA TRP A 63 -11.07 -18.67 -1.85
C TRP A 63 -10.19 -17.42 -1.98
N LEU A 64 -9.03 -17.53 -2.63
CA LEU A 64 -8.11 -16.41 -2.85
C LEU A 64 -8.77 -15.27 -3.64
N ARG A 65 -9.56 -15.61 -4.66
CA ARG A 65 -10.31 -14.62 -5.43
C ARG A 65 -11.35 -13.90 -4.57
N LEU A 66 -12.06 -14.63 -3.72
CA LEU A 66 -13.06 -14.06 -2.82
C LEU A 66 -12.40 -13.11 -1.82
N VAL A 67 -11.30 -13.52 -1.18
CA VAL A 67 -10.54 -12.65 -0.26
C VAL A 67 -10.05 -11.40 -0.96
N MET A 68 -9.47 -11.53 -2.16
CA MET A 68 -8.97 -10.39 -2.93
C MET A 68 -10.04 -9.35 -3.29
N THR A 69 -11.29 -9.78 -3.47
CA THR A 69 -12.40 -8.88 -3.83
C THR A 69 -13.14 -8.29 -2.63
N SER A 70 -13.06 -8.94 -1.47
CA SER A 70 -13.85 -8.57 -0.28
C SER A 70 -13.03 -7.94 0.84
N ASN A 71 -11.70 -8.09 0.80
CA ASN A 71 -10.84 -7.66 1.90
C ASN A 71 -10.74 -6.14 2.01
N ASN A 72 -11.02 -5.61 3.20
CA ASN A 72 -11.02 -4.18 3.48
C ASN A 72 -9.61 -3.56 3.42
N ASP A 73 -8.57 -4.28 3.83
CA ASP A 73 -7.20 -3.77 3.81
C ASP A 73 -6.69 -3.57 2.37
N MET A 74 -7.11 -4.46 1.44
CA MET A 74 -6.85 -4.27 0.01
C MET A 74 -7.57 -3.04 -0.55
N ALA A 75 -8.82 -2.79 -0.14
CA ALA A 75 -9.55 -1.59 -0.52
C ALA A 75 -8.84 -0.32 0.00
N ILE A 76 -8.40 -0.33 1.26
CA ILE A 76 -7.63 0.77 1.86
C ILE A 76 -6.31 0.98 1.10
N ALA A 77 -5.59 -0.09 0.78
CA ALA A 77 -4.33 0.00 0.03
C ALA A 77 -4.55 0.60 -1.37
N ALA A 78 -5.61 0.20 -2.08
CA ALA A 78 -5.99 0.76 -3.38
C ALA A 78 -6.34 2.26 -3.29
N LEU A 79 -7.09 2.66 -2.26
CA LEU A 79 -7.43 4.07 -2.01
C LEU A 79 -6.19 4.91 -1.66
N ARG A 80 -5.19 4.34 -0.99
CA ARG A 80 -3.91 5.02 -0.74
C ARG A 80 -3.18 5.35 -2.04
N VAL A 81 -3.07 4.39 -2.96
CA VAL A 81 -2.50 4.63 -4.30
C VAL A 81 -3.27 5.73 -5.02
N HIS A 82 -4.61 5.66 -5.02
CA HIS A 82 -5.44 6.67 -5.67
C HIS A 82 -5.21 8.07 -5.08
N ARG A 83 -5.14 8.17 -3.74
CA ARG A 83 -4.84 9.44 -3.05
C ARG A 83 -3.49 10.01 -3.47
N VAL A 84 -2.44 9.19 -3.48
CA VAL A 84 -1.08 9.64 -3.84
C VAL A 84 -1.04 10.10 -5.30
N ARG A 85 -1.76 9.44 -6.21
CA ARG A 85 -1.90 9.89 -7.61
C ARG A 85 -2.56 11.27 -7.71
N LEU A 86 -3.65 11.49 -6.98
CA LEU A 86 -4.32 12.80 -6.93
C LEU A 86 -3.41 13.89 -6.34
N ASP A 87 -2.61 13.55 -5.32
CA ASP A 87 -1.62 14.47 -4.74
C ASP A 87 -0.53 14.82 -5.76
N ALA A 88 -0.09 13.85 -6.58
CA ALA A 88 0.87 14.08 -7.66
C ALA A 88 0.29 14.96 -8.78
N GLU A 89 -0.95 14.71 -9.21
CA GLU A 89 -1.67 15.56 -10.17
C GLU A 89 -1.82 17.00 -9.63
N ARG A 90 -2.20 17.14 -8.36
CA ARG A 90 -2.29 18.44 -7.72
C ARG A 90 -0.96 19.16 -7.70
N THR A 91 0.14 18.48 -7.43
CA THR A 91 1.50 19.05 -7.47
C THR A 91 1.82 19.55 -8.89
N GLY A 92 1.45 18.82 -9.92
CA GLY A 92 1.57 19.24 -11.32
C GLY A 92 0.81 20.53 -11.63
N ILE A 93 -0.41 20.66 -11.10
CA ILE A 93 -1.30 21.84 -11.32
C ILE A 93 -0.77 23.06 -10.54
N THR A 94 -0.39 22.89 -9.26
CA THR A 94 0.10 24.01 -8.44
C THR A 94 1.40 24.61 -8.96
N ASN A 95 2.16 23.86 -9.72
CA ASN A 95 3.40 24.29 -10.37
C ASN A 95 3.15 24.88 -11.79
N SER A 96 1.91 25.19 -12.11
CA SER A 96 1.50 25.90 -13.33
C SER A 96 1.18 27.38 -13.02
N PRO A 97 1.15 28.29 -14.02
CA PRO A 97 0.75 29.66 -13.78
C PRO A 97 -0.63 29.73 -13.10
N ALA A 98 -0.67 30.36 -11.93
CA ALA A 98 -1.91 30.52 -11.18
C ALA A 98 -2.64 31.78 -11.63
N LEU A 99 -3.94 31.66 -11.90
CA LEU A 99 -4.83 32.76 -12.16
C LEU A 99 -5.78 32.93 -10.98
N LYS A 100 -5.79 34.10 -10.35
CA LYS A 100 -6.62 34.42 -9.21
C LYS A 100 -7.51 35.64 -9.51
N GLY A 101 -8.83 35.43 -9.49
CA GLY A 101 -9.81 36.51 -9.51
C GLY A 101 -10.24 36.87 -8.08
N SER A 102 -10.33 38.16 -7.77
CA SER A 102 -10.85 38.65 -6.49
C SER A 102 -11.84 39.76 -6.72
N LEU A 103 -12.98 39.70 -6.04
CA LEU A 103 -14.00 40.69 -6.01
C LEU A 103 -14.37 40.96 -4.56
N GLY A 104 -14.42 42.23 -4.17
CA GLY A 104 -14.73 42.57 -2.77
C GLY A 104 -15.16 44.02 -2.60
N GLU A 105 -15.72 44.31 -1.44
CA GLU A 105 -16.04 45.63 -0.96
C GLU A 105 -15.43 45.86 0.41
N ASP A 106 -14.66 46.92 0.55
CA ASP A 106 -14.06 47.37 1.80
C ASP A 106 -14.76 48.61 2.33
N GLY A 107 -15.06 48.64 3.62
CA GLY A 107 -15.55 49.79 4.33
C GLY A 107 -14.57 50.23 5.43
N LYS A 108 -14.10 51.48 5.37
CA LYS A 108 -13.20 52.07 6.39
C LYS A 108 -13.88 53.27 7.05
N LYS A 109 -13.77 53.33 8.39
CA LYS A 109 -14.16 54.49 9.18
C LYS A 109 -12.95 54.99 9.99
N GLN A 110 -12.62 56.25 9.85
CA GLN A 110 -11.58 56.89 10.63
C GLN A 110 -12.15 57.25 12.02
N LEU A 111 -11.59 56.69 13.08
CA LEU A 111 -12.09 56.87 14.45
C LEU A 111 -11.79 58.23 15.05
N ASN A 112 -10.79 58.96 14.53
CA ASN A 112 -10.35 60.25 15.03
C ASN A 112 -10.90 61.46 14.25
N ASN A 113 -11.80 61.27 13.33
CA ASN A 113 -12.40 62.32 12.57
C ASN A 113 -13.90 62.02 12.34
N SER A 114 -14.74 63.04 12.36
CA SER A 114 -16.20 62.94 12.13
C SER A 114 -16.59 62.61 10.70
N SER A 115 -15.66 62.16 9.88
CA SER A 115 -15.90 61.68 8.54
C SER A 115 -16.63 60.33 8.54
N GLY A 116 -17.65 60.20 7.66
CA GLY A 116 -18.44 59.00 7.53
C GLY A 116 -17.66 57.78 7.02
N TRP A 117 -18.36 56.67 6.78
CA TRP A 117 -17.79 55.46 6.18
C TRP A 117 -17.35 55.77 4.74
N THR A 118 -16.10 55.41 4.41
CA THR A 118 -15.60 55.35 3.04
C THR A 118 -15.73 53.90 2.57
N LYS A 119 -16.52 53.69 1.52
CA LYS A 119 -16.67 52.38 0.88
C LYS A 119 -15.89 52.36 -0.43
N SER A 120 -15.24 51.23 -0.70
CA SER A 120 -14.55 51.00 -1.97
C SER A 120 -14.80 49.54 -2.42
N GLY A 121 -15.36 49.41 -3.63
CA GLY A 121 -15.45 48.12 -4.31
C GLY A 121 -14.22 47.88 -5.18
N TYR A 122 -13.74 46.68 -5.26
CA TYR A 122 -12.62 46.31 -6.14
C TYR A 122 -12.90 45.02 -6.87
N ALA A 123 -12.36 44.90 -8.09
CA ALA A 123 -12.26 43.68 -8.85
C ALA A 123 -10.83 43.58 -9.36
N SER A 124 -10.20 42.45 -9.15
CA SER A 124 -8.83 42.21 -9.61
C SER A 124 -8.66 40.80 -10.18
N LEU A 125 -7.83 40.71 -11.21
CA LEU A 125 -7.33 39.46 -11.81
C LEU A 125 -5.82 39.48 -11.70
N SER A 126 -5.25 38.50 -11.07
CA SER A 126 -3.80 38.40 -10.92
C SER A 126 -3.31 37.05 -11.37
N THR A 127 -2.13 37.01 -11.97
CA THR A 127 -1.42 35.81 -12.31
C THR A 127 -0.03 35.82 -11.67
N SER A 128 0.43 34.65 -11.25
CA SER A 128 1.77 34.47 -10.70
C SER A 128 2.34 33.16 -11.19
N TYR A 129 3.61 33.16 -11.57
CA TYR A 129 4.34 31.98 -11.99
C TYR A 129 5.79 32.08 -11.53
N GLU A 130 6.26 31.04 -10.78
CA GLU A 130 7.67 30.87 -10.42
C GLU A 130 8.41 30.25 -11.59
N LEU A 131 9.44 30.93 -12.09
CA LEU A 131 10.31 30.42 -13.16
C LEU A 131 11.25 29.35 -12.59
N ASP A 132 11.18 28.13 -13.14
CA ASP A 132 11.98 26.99 -12.69
C ASP A 132 13.41 27.01 -13.26
N LEU A 133 14.18 28.03 -12.91
CA LEU A 133 15.55 28.18 -13.41
C LEU A 133 16.53 27.17 -12.81
N TRP A 134 16.23 26.70 -11.60
CA TRP A 134 17.09 25.80 -10.84
C TRP A 134 16.58 24.36 -10.77
N GLY A 135 15.47 24.06 -11.44
CA GLY A 135 14.85 22.74 -11.47
C GLY A 135 14.11 22.35 -10.20
N LYS A 136 13.82 23.28 -9.28
CA LYS A 136 13.06 23.04 -8.05
C LYS A 136 11.66 22.43 -8.33
N ILE A 137 10.92 23.07 -9.24
CA ILE A 137 9.58 22.64 -9.63
C ILE A 137 9.62 21.29 -10.32
N ALA A 138 10.60 21.06 -11.21
CA ALA A 138 10.82 19.76 -11.85
C ALA A 138 11.09 18.68 -10.80
N ARG A 139 11.94 18.95 -9.79
CA ARG A 139 12.22 18.00 -8.70
C ARG A 139 10.99 17.74 -7.83
N GLN A 140 10.15 18.72 -7.57
CA GLN A 140 8.88 18.53 -6.85
C GLN A 140 7.94 17.56 -7.59
N ARG A 141 7.91 17.63 -8.92
CA ARG A 141 7.15 16.66 -9.75
C ARG A 141 7.75 15.27 -9.66
N ASP A 142 9.08 15.14 -9.76
CA ASP A 142 9.76 13.84 -9.60
C ASP A 142 9.48 13.20 -8.24
N VAL A 143 9.55 13.97 -7.14
CA VAL A 143 9.18 13.50 -5.79
C VAL A 143 7.75 12.95 -5.77
N ALA A 144 6.79 13.69 -6.32
CA ALA A 144 5.41 13.26 -6.36
C ALA A 144 5.20 12.00 -7.23
N GLU A 145 5.88 11.90 -8.37
CA GLU A 145 5.83 10.72 -9.25
C GLU A 145 6.45 9.48 -8.56
N TRP A 146 7.62 9.63 -7.92
CA TRP A 146 8.26 8.52 -7.21
C TRP A 146 7.46 8.08 -5.98
N ALA A 147 6.76 8.99 -5.30
CA ALA A 147 5.80 8.64 -4.24
C ALA A 147 4.65 7.77 -4.79
N VAL A 148 4.17 8.02 -6.02
CA VAL A 148 3.17 7.15 -6.68
C VAL A 148 3.74 5.76 -6.90
N HIS A 149 4.95 5.65 -7.48
CA HIS A 149 5.60 4.36 -7.72
C HIS A 149 5.84 3.59 -6.42
N ALA A 150 6.32 4.26 -5.36
CA ALA A 150 6.49 3.64 -4.05
C ALA A 150 5.16 3.09 -3.51
N SER A 151 4.08 3.85 -3.62
CA SER A 151 2.74 3.44 -3.17
C SER A 151 2.17 2.28 -3.98
N GLU A 152 2.46 2.20 -5.29
CA GLU A 152 2.08 1.07 -6.13
C GLU A 152 2.81 -0.22 -5.75
N GLU A 153 4.10 -0.12 -5.42
CA GLU A 153 4.87 -1.27 -4.93
C GLU A 153 4.40 -1.72 -3.53
N ASP A 154 4.09 -0.78 -2.63
CA ASP A 154 3.48 -1.08 -1.33
C ASP A 154 2.13 -1.82 -1.50
N PHE A 155 1.31 -1.43 -2.48
CA PHE A 155 0.08 -2.14 -2.82
C PHE A 155 0.35 -3.57 -3.31
N ARG A 156 1.36 -3.76 -4.18
CA ARG A 156 1.77 -5.09 -4.65
C ARG A 156 2.25 -5.97 -3.49
N PHE A 157 3.00 -5.40 -2.57
CA PHE A 157 3.47 -6.09 -1.38
C PHE A 157 2.29 -6.49 -0.47
N ALA A 158 1.37 -5.58 -0.18
CA ALA A 158 0.17 -5.86 0.61
C ALA A 158 -0.67 -7.00 -0.02
N ARG A 159 -0.82 -6.99 -1.35
CA ARG A 159 -1.49 -8.06 -2.09
C ARG A 159 -0.79 -9.41 -1.90
N LEU A 160 0.54 -9.46 -2.01
CA LEU A 160 1.32 -10.67 -1.83
C LEU A 160 1.16 -11.24 -0.41
N MET A 161 1.24 -10.38 0.59
CA MET A 161 1.07 -10.75 2.00
C MET A 161 -0.34 -11.28 2.26
N LEU A 162 -1.37 -10.63 1.75
CA LEU A 162 -2.76 -11.09 1.90
C LEU A 162 -2.99 -12.46 1.25
N LEU A 163 -2.46 -12.69 0.05
CA LEU A 163 -2.56 -13.99 -0.62
C LEU A 163 -1.85 -15.08 0.17
N SER A 164 -0.68 -14.79 0.73
CA SER A 164 0.06 -15.71 1.58
C SER A 164 -0.71 -16.06 2.86
N GLU A 165 -1.25 -15.05 3.53
CA GLU A 165 -2.04 -15.25 4.76
C GLU A 165 -3.33 -16.04 4.48
N ALA A 166 -4.04 -15.70 3.42
CA ALA A 166 -5.27 -16.38 3.02
C ALA A 166 -5.00 -17.85 2.68
N SER A 167 -3.89 -18.15 1.98
CA SER A 167 -3.49 -19.52 1.64
C SER A 167 -3.14 -20.33 2.89
N ASN A 168 -2.34 -19.76 3.79
CA ASN A 168 -1.97 -20.41 5.03
C ASN A 168 -3.21 -20.71 5.89
N ASN A 169 -4.14 -19.78 5.96
CA ASN A 169 -5.38 -19.96 6.69
C ASN A 169 -6.26 -21.06 6.08
N TYR A 170 -6.35 -21.12 4.73
CA TYR A 170 -7.07 -22.17 4.01
C TYR A 170 -6.51 -23.58 4.28
N TRP A 171 -5.20 -23.75 4.24
CA TRP A 171 -4.60 -25.07 4.52
C TRP A 171 -4.68 -25.42 6.00
N ARG A 172 -4.54 -24.45 6.89
CA ARG A 172 -4.62 -24.68 8.33
C ARG A 172 -6.00 -25.17 8.75
N ILE A 173 -7.10 -24.62 8.19
CA ILE A 173 -8.44 -25.12 8.49
C ILE A 173 -8.63 -26.56 7.98
N GLY A 174 -8.17 -26.87 6.77
CA GLY A 174 -8.20 -28.25 6.23
C GLY A 174 -7.42 -29.23 7.10
N PHE A 175 -6.24 -28.82 7.58
CA PHE A 175 -5.42 -29.62 8.49
C PHE A 175 -6.13 -29.90 9.83
N VAL A 176 -6.69 -28.86 10.46
CA VAL A 176 -7.38 -28.99 11.75
C VAL A 176 -8.64 -29.86 11.60
N ASN A 177 -9.41 -29.69 10.51
CA ASN A 177 -10.58 -30.54 10.23
C ASN A 177 -10.19 -32.01 10.09
N GLN A 178 -9.09 -32.28 9.38
CA GLN A 178 -8.58 -33.64 9.24
C GLN A 178 -8.12 -34.21 10.59
N GLN A 179 -7.45 -33.43 11.43
CA GLN A 179 -7.05 -33.85 12.78
C GLN A 179 -8.27 -34.15 13.66
N ILE A 180 -9.31 -33.32 13.61
CA ILE A 180 -10.57 -33.55 14.33
C ILE A 180 -11.18 -34.88 13.90
N ALA A 181 -11.25 -35.16 12.60
CA ALA A 181 -11.82 -36.42 12.10
C ALA A 181 -11.03 -37.66 12.56
N ILE A 182 -9.69 -37.59 12.54
CA ILE A 182 -8.82 -38.67 13.04
C ILE A 182 -8.97 -38.85 14.55
N LEU A 183 -8.99 -37.77 15.30
CA LEU A 183 -9.10 -37.83 16.77
C LEU A 183 -10.48 -38.36 17.19
N GLN A 184 -11.54 -38.04 16.45
CA GLN A 184 -12.88 -38.57 16.69
C GLN A 184 -12.89 -40.10 16.58
N GLN A 185 -12.24 -40.67 15.54
CA GLN A 185 -12.09 -42.13 15.41
C GLN A 185 -11.29 -42.71 16.56
N SER A 186 -10.22 -42.04 16.99
CA SER A 186 -9.40 -42.48 18.15
C SER A 186 -10.19 -42.49 19.44
N ILE A 187 -11.08 -41.51 19.66
CA ILE A 187 -12.01 -41.44 20.80
C ILE A 187 -12.99 -42.63 20.77
N ASP A 188 -13.51 -42.98 19.59
CA ASP A 188 -14.42 -44.11 19.47
C ASP A 188 -13.69 -45.43 19.83
N TYR A 189 -12.42 -45.63 19.41
CA TYR A 189 -11.60 -46.75 19.83
C TYR A 189 -11.29 -46.72 21.34
N ALA A 190 -11.00 -45.56 21.92
CA ALA A 190 -10.76 -45.41 23.35
C ALA A 190 -12.00 -45.76 24.19
N LYS A 191 -13.19 -45.37 23.75
CA LYS A 191 -14.47 -45.75 24.37
C LYS A 191 -14.69 -47.25 24.39
N GLU A 192 -14.43 -47.91 23.27
CA GLU A 192 -14.53 -49.39 23.20
C GLU A 192 -13.49 -50.08 24.06
N THR A 193 -12.25 -49.56 24.12
CA THR A 193 -11.20 -50.06 25.00
C THR A 193 -11.62 -49.94 26.46
N LEU A 194 -12.18 -48.83 26.89
CA LEU A 194 -12.68 -48.64 28.25
C LEU A 194 -13.82 -49.63 28.54
N ARG A 195 -14.76 -49.79 27.63
CA ARG A 195 -15.86 -50.74 27.76
C ARG A 195 -15.37 -52.19 27.97
N LEU A 196 -14.34 -52.62 27.20
CA LEU A 196 -13.72 -53.93 27.34
C LEU A 196 -12.98 -54.10 28.69
N ALA A 197 -12.25 -53.06 29.12
CA ALA A 197 -11.56 -53.05 30.42
C ALA A 197 -12.56 -53.21 31.56
N GLU A 198 -13.70 -52.50 31.52
CA GLU A 198 -14.79 -52.61 32.52
C GLU A 198 -15.42 -54.04 32.55
N VAL A 199 -15.66 -54.64 31.37
CA VAL A 199 -16.19 -56.01 31.29
C VAL A 199 -15.23 -57.01 31.89
N ARG A 200 -13.93 -56.92 31.58
CA ARG A 200 -12.87 -57.80 32.16
C ARG A 200 -12.71 -57.61 33.64
N TYR A 201 -12.80 -56.39 34.14
CA TYR A 201 -12.72 -56.08 35.55
C TYR A 201 -13.91 -56.73 36.32
N ARG A 202 -15.14 -56.58 35.82
CA ARG A 202 -16.33 -57.22 36.39
C ARG A 202 -16.26 -58.74 36.39
N ALA A 203 -15.57 -59.33 35.39
CA ALA A 203 -15.30 -60.77 35.34
C ALA A 203 -14.13 -61.21 36.22
N GLY A 204 -13.46 -60.29 36.92
CA GLY A 204 -12.31 -60.59 37.80
C GLY A 204 -11.01 -60.90 37.03
N SER A 205 -10.93 -60.63 35.72
CA SER A 205 -9.78 -60.97 34.86
C SER A 205 -8.80 -59.85 34.65
N THR A 206 -9.05 -58.64 35.21
CA THR A 206 -8.13 -57.49 35.20
C THR A 206 -8.24 -56.65 36.45
N SER A 207 -7.34 -55.69 36.66
CA SER A 207 -7.28 -54.82 37.82
C SER A 207 -8.15 -53.53 37.60
N SER A 208 -8.49 -52.86 38.69
CA SER A 208 -9.12 -51.54 38.60
C SER A 208 -8.19 -50.48 37.98
N LEU A 209 -6.89 -50.68 38.05
CA LEU A 209 -5.89 -49.79 37.42
C LEU A 209 -6.08 -49.73 35.89
N ASP A 210 -6.30 -50.92 35.27
CA ASP A 210 -6.51 -50.97 33.80
C ASP A 210 -7.75 -50.19 33.34
N VAL A 211 -8.80 -50.18 34.17
CA VAL A 211 -10.01 -49.36 33.91
C VAL A 211 -9.70 -47.86 34.06
N ILE A 212 -8.97 -47.47 35.10
CA ILE A 212 -8.56 -46.09 35.37
C ILE A 212 -7.66 -45.58 34.20
N ASP A 213 -6.69 -46.39 33.77
CA ASP A 213 -5.80 -46.02 32.67
C ASP A 213 -6.56 -45.85 31.36
N ALA A 214 -7.51 -46.73 31.03
CA ALA A 214 -8.36 -46.59 29.86
C ALA A 214 -9.26 -45.33 29.93
N GLN A 215 -9.80 -45.03 31.11
CA GLN A 215 -10.61 -43.83 31.34
C GLN A 215 -9.76 -42.55 31.20
N GLN A 216 -8.54 -42.55 31.77
CA GLN A 216 -7.62 -41.41 31.66
C GLN A 216 -7.24 -41.14 30.19
N ASN A 217 -6.97 -42.20 29.41
CA ASN A 217 -6.70 -42.07 27.99
C ASN A 217 -7.87 -41.46 27.24
N LEU A 218 -9.09 -41.95 27.45
CA LEU A 218 -10.30 -41.36 26.83
C LEU A 218 -10.46 -39.86 27.16
N LEU A 219 -10.37 -39.49 28.43
CA LEU A 219 -10.49 -38.09 28.87
C LEU A 219 -9.40 -37.21 28.26
N THR A 220 -8.18 -37.73 28.10
CA THR A 220 -7.09 -37.01 27.43
C THR A 220 -7.41 -36.70 25.98
N GLN A 221 -7.95 -37.67 25.23
CA GLN A 221 -8.33 -37.47 23.82
C GLN A 221 -9.55 -36.52 23.70
N GLU A 222 -10.52 -36.60 24.58
CA GLU A 222 -11.67 -35.67 24.60
C GLU A 222 -11.22 -34.21 24.87
N ASN A 223 -10.24 -34.02 25.77
CA ASN A 223 -9.64 -32.72 26.03
C ASN A 223 -8.89 -32.19 24.80
N GLN A 224 -8.15 -33.05 24.08
CA GLN A 224 -7.50 -32.67 22.84
C GLN A 224 -8.51 -32.25 21.75
N LEU A 225 -9.63 -32.99 21.65
CA LEU A 225 -10.70 -32.63 20.72
C LEU A 225 -11.26 -31.23 21.00
N THR A 226 -11.49 -30.89 22.26
CA THR A 226 -11.94 -29.57 22.69
C THR A 226 -10.92 -28.49 22.30
N GLY A 227 -9.63 -28.79 22.39
CA GLY A 227 -8.55 -27.91 21.95
C GLY A 227 -8.61 -27.63 20.43
N LEU A 228 -8.71 -28.69 19.63
CA LEU A 228 -8.82 -28.58 18.16
C LEU A 228 -10.08 -27.86 17.70
N GLN A 229 -11.22 -28.10 18.35
CA GLN A 229 -12.47 -27.39 18.05
C GLN A 229 -12.35 -25.89 18.33
N ARG A 230 -11.66 -25.49 19.39
CA ARG A 230 -11.37 -24.08 19.68
C ARG A 230 -10.43 -23.48 18.63
N GLU A 231 -9.38 -24.19 18.25
CA GLU A 231 -8.47 -23.77 17.19
C GLU A 231 -9.22 -23.58 15.86
N ARG A 232 -10.08 -24.54 15.49
CA ARG A 232 -10.93 -24.43 14.30
C ARG A 232 -11.77 -23.14 14.32
N LEU A 233 -12.42 -22.85 15.43
CA LEU A 233 -13.22 -21.63 15.57
C LEU A 233 -12.37 -20.36 15.42
N GLN A 234 -11.16 -20.34 15.98
CA GLN A 234 -10.25 -19.22 15.81
C GLN A 234 -9.87 -18.99 14.34
N ILE A 235 -9.58 -20.06 13.60
CA ILE A 235 -9.25 -19.98 12.18
C ILE A 235 -10.45 -19.46 11.37
N LEU A 236 -11.66 -19.94 11.66
CA LEU A 236 -12.89 -19.44 11.00
C LEU A 236 -13.13 -17.95 11.28
N ASN A 237 -12.84 -17.49 12.49
CA ASN A 237 -12.91 -16.06 12.81
C ASN A 237 -11.85 -15.25 12.03
N GLN A 238 -10.65 -15.78 11.86
CA GLN A 238 -9.62 -15.15 11.00
C GLN A 238 -10.08 -15.10 9.54
N GLN A 239 -10.73 -16.15 9.02
CA GLN A 239 -11.33 -16.13 7.68
C GLN A 239 -12.41 -15.07 7.53
N ALA A 240 -13.26 -14.91 8.55
CA ALA A 240 -14.27 -13.86 8.56
C ALA A 240 -13.64 -12.46 8.50
N VAL A 241 -12.53 -12.23 9.20
CA VAL A 241 -11.75 -10.98 9.12
C VAL A 241 -11.18 -10.79 7.72
N LEU A 242 -10.59 -11.83 7.12
CA LEU A 242 -10.04 -11.76 5.75
C LEU A 242 -11.12 -11.40 4.72
N LEU A 243 -12.36 -11.85 4.92
CA LEU A 243 -13.50 -11.54 4.06
C LEU A 243 -14.21 -10.22 4.40
N GLY A 244 -13.89 -9.60 5.55
CA GLY A 244 -14.62 -8.43 6.03
C GLY A 244 -16.06 -8.70 6.44
N ILE A 245 -16.38 -9.94 6.86
CA ILE A 245 -17.72 -10.35 7.29
C ILE A 245 -17.78 -10.59 8.80
N VAL A 246 -19.02 -10.66 9.35
CA VAL A 246 -19.22 -10.98 10.76
C VAL A 246 -18.85 -12.43 11.06
N PRO A 247 -18.28 -12.76 12.22
CA PRO A 247 -18.04 -14.13 12.66
C PRO A 247 -19.31 -14.98 12.62
N GLY A 248 -19.18 -16.26 12.21
CA GLY A 248 -20.32 -17.19 12.07
C GLY A 248 -21.01 -17.14 10.71
N GLY A 249 -20.56 -16.31 9.78
CA GLY A 249 -21.00 -16.38 8.37
C GLY A 249 -20.66 -17.73 7.73
N GLN A 250 -21.42 -18.11 6.70
CA GLN A 250 -21.11 -19.33 5.94
C GLN A 250 -19.84 -19.14 5.14
N ILE A 251 -18.78 -19.86 5.53
CA ILE A 251 -17.51 -19.92 4.82
C ILE A 251 -17.32 -21.36 4.33
N VAL A 252 -17.00 -21.53 3.05
CA VAL A 252 -16.68 -22.85 2.49
C VAL A 252 -15.29 -23.24 3.01
N GLU A 253 -15.23 -24.28 3.83
CA GLU A 253 -13.99 -24.78 4.42
C GLU A 253 -13.60 -26.14 3.84
N PRO A 254 -12.32 -26.39 3.54
CA PRO A 254 -11.85 -27.72 3.16
C PRO A 254 -11.95 -28.69 4.34
N THR A 255 -12.40 -29.90 4.07
CA THR A 255 -12.49 -30.97 5.09
C THR A 255 -11.16 -31.67 5.34
N THR A 256 -10.25 -31.65 4.37
CA THR A 256 -8.93 -32.31 4.40
C THR A 256 -7.92 -31.47 3.62
N LEU A 257 -6.64 -31.72 3.87
CA LEU A 257 -5.59 -31.19 3.01
C LEU A 257 -5.67 -31.78 1.59
N PRO A 258 -5.29 -30.98 0.56
CA PRO A 258 -5.24 -31.48 -0.82
C PRO A 258 -4.20 -32.61 -0.91
N LYS A 259 -4.55 -33.65 -1.66
CA LYS A 259 -3.69 -34.85 -1.87
C LYS A 259 -2.79 -34.73 -3.12
N GLY A 260 -2.77 -33.58 -3.77
CA GLY A 260 -1.96 -33.32 -4.97
C GLY A 260 -0.47 -33.18 -4.70
N SER A 261 0.34 -33.27 -5.76
CA SER A 261 1.77 -32.92 -5.67
C SER A 261 1.93 -31.43 -5.40
N LEU A 262 2.81 -31.09 -4.45
CA LEU A 262 3.16 -29.70 -4.20
C LEU A 262 3.93 -29.13 -5.41
N PRO A 263 3.78 -27.82 -5.69
CA PRO A 263 4.58 -27.15 -6.70
C PRO A 263 6.06 -27.33 -6.42
N LYS A 264 6.86 -27.50 -7.46
CA LYS A 264 8.31 -27.63 -7.31
C LYS A 264 8.88 -26.26 -6.96
N VAL A 265 9.39 -26.12 -5.75
CA VAL A 265 10.13 -24.93 -5.32
C VAL A 265 11.54 -25.01 -5.89
N ASN A 266 11.93 -24.02 -6.69
CA ASN A 266 13.27 -23.93 -7.21
C ASN A 266 14.20 -23.40 -6.10
N ALA A 267 15.12 -24.22 -5.60
CA ALA A 267 16.04 -23.85 -4.53
C ALA A 267 17.11 -22.83 -4.99
N ASN A 268 17.28 -22.66 -6.28
CA ASN A 268 18.29 -21.78 -6.90
C ASN A 268 17.73 -20.44 -7.34
N ILE A 269 17.09 -19.73 -6.42
CA ILE A 269 16.65 -18.38 -6.68
C ILE A 269 17.88 -17.44 -6.59
N PRO A 270 18.38 -16.86 -7.69
CA PRO A 270 19.52 -15.95 -7.62
C PRO A 270 19.19 -14.74 -6.76
N ALA A 271 20.18 -14.19 -6.06
CA ALA A 271 19.97 -13.02 -5.20
C ALA A 271 19.33 -11.82 -5.94
N SER A 272 19.44 -11.75 -7.27
CA SER A 272 18.73 -10.78 -8.11
C SER A 272 17.20 -10.83 -7.99
N VAL A 273 16.61 -11.93 -7.51
CA VAL A 273 15.17 -12.01 -7.22
C VAL A 273 14.78 -11.13 -6.03
N LEU A 274 15.71 -10.86 -5.11
CA LEU A 274 15.47 -9.91 -4.02
C LEU A 274 15.12 -8.52 -4.56
N MET A 275 15.72 -8.13 -5.71
CA MET A 275 15.39 -6.85 -6.37
C MET A 275 13.99 -6.82 -6.99
N ARG A 276 13.32 -7.97 -7.14
CA ARG A 276 11.94 -8.06 -7.64
C ARG A 276 10.91 -8.01 -6.51
N ARG A 277 11.34 -8.01 -5.26
CA ARG A 277 10.46 -7.89 -4.11
C ARG A 277 9.83 -6.50 -4.08
N PRO A 278 8.49 -6.40 -4.03
CA PRO A 278 7.82 -5.10 -4.06
C PRO A 278 8.21 -4.19 -2.88
N ASP A 279 8.44 -4.75 -1.68
CA ASP A 279 8.86 -3.99 -0.51
C ASP A 279 10.26 -3.35 -0.69
N ILE A 280 11.19 -4.03 -1.37
CA ILE A 280 12.50 -3.48 -1.71
C ILE A 280 12.36 -2.41 -2.80
N SER A 281 11.59 -2.69 -3.85
CA SER A 281 11.30 -1.71 -4.90
C SER A 281 10.66 -0.44 -4.35
N ALA A 282 9.71 -0.57 -3.41
CA ALA A 282 9.11 0.58 -2.73
C ALA A 282 10.17 1.42 -2.00
N LYS A 283 11.12 0.78 -1.30
CA LYS A 283 12.22 1.48 -0.61
C LYS A 283 13.19 2.15 -1.58
N GLU A 284 13.44 1.56 -2.73
CA GLU A 284 14.25 2.18 -3.77
C GLU A 284 13.60 3.45 -4.32
N TRP A 285 12.28 3.44 -4.58
CA TRP A 285 11.54 4.63 -4.99
C TRP A 285 11.55 5.71 -3.90
N GLN A 286 11.39 5.34 -2.63
CA GLN A 286 11.51 6.27 -1.49
C GLN A 286 12.91 6.87 -1.37
N LEU A 287 13.97 6.13 -1.71
CA LEU A 287 15.33 6.64 -1.71
C LEU A 287 15.53 7.68 -2.83
N ARG A 288 14.99 7.44 -4.02
CA ARG A 288 14.98 8.42 -5.12
C ARG A 288 14.21 9.68 -4.76
N GLU A 289 13.05 9.53 -4.11
CA GLU A 289 12.24 10.64 -3.57
C GLU A 289 13.04 11.49 -2.57
N ALA A 290 13.74 10.84 -1.64
CA ALA A 290 14.60 11.52 -0.66
C ALA A 290 15.75 12.27 -1.33
N LEU A 291 16.40 11.68 -2.36
CA LEU A 291 17.46 12.33 -3.12
C LEU A 291 16.95 13.58 -3.85
N ALA A 292 15.78 13.51 -4.50
CA ALA A 292 15.18 14.68 -5.13
C ALA A 292 14.78 15.76 -4.12
N THR A 293 14.36 15.35 -2.92
CA THR A 293 14.10 16.30 -1.83
C THR A 293 15.35 17.05 -1.41
N VAL A 294 16.52 16.40 -1.40
CA VAL A 294 17.81 17.06 -1.18
C VAL A 294 18.09 18.09 -2.28
N ASP A 295 17.82 17.75 -3.56
CA ASP A 295 18.01 18.69 -4.67
C ASP A 295 17.06 19.90 -4.57
N ILE A 296 15.81 19.69 -4.15
CA ILE A 296 14.88 20.78 -3.83
C ILE A 296 15.48 21.70 -2.75
N LYS A 297 16.01 21.13 -1.66
CA LYS A 297 16.62 21.92 -0.58
C LYS A 297 17.88 22.68 -1.04
N ARG A 298 18.67 22.09 -1.91
CA ARG A 298 19.81 22.80 -2.53
C ARG A 298 19.33 23.97 -3.39
N SER A 299 18.24 23.81 -4.15
CA SER A 299 17.70 24.89 -4.96
C SER A 299 17.20 26.10 -4.17
N GLU A 300 16.81 25.91 -2.89
CA GLU A 300 16.35 26.98 -1.99
C GLU A 300 17.47 27.97 -1.59
N TYR A 301 18.75 27.62 -1.81
CA TYR A 301 19.87 28.55 -1.63
C TYR A 301 20.01 29.57 -2.78
N TYR A 302 19.27 29.39 -3.86
CA TYR A 302 19.33 30.26 -5.04
C TYR A 302 18.13 31.20 -5.09
N PRO A 303 18.29 32.41 -5.67
CA PRO A 303 17.18 33.37 -5.75
C PRO A 303 16.02 32.82 -6.61
N THR A 304 14.80 33.02 -6.16
CA THR A 304 13.58 32.69 -6.91
C THR A 304 13.15 33.85 -7.79
N PHE A 305 12.69 33.57 -8.99
CA PHE A 305 12.17 34.55 -9.94
C PHE A 305 10.70 34.31 -10.19
N ASN A 306 9.87 35.26 -9.72
CA ASN A 306 8.42 35.18 -9.90
C ASN A 306 7.97 36.18 -10.97
N LEU A 307 7.31 35.68 -11.98
CA LEU A 307 6.61 36.51 -12.95
C LEU A 307 5.18 36.79 -12.44
N THR A 308 4.89 38.05 -12.19
CA THR A 308 3.56 38.45 -11.70
C THR A 308 2.92 39.45 -12.66
N GLY A 309 1.64 39.27 -12.90
CA GLY A 309 0.81 40.24 -13.65
C GLY A 309 -0.48 40.48 -12.86
N ALA A 310 -0.91 41.70 -12.80
CA ALA A 310 -2.16 42.04 -12.17
C ALA A 310 -2.92 43.10 -13.00
N LEU A 311 -4.21 42.90 -13.13
CA LEU A 311 -5.15 43.85 -13.68
C LEU A 311 -6.24 44.05 -12.63
N GLY A 312 -6.56 45.28 -12.32
CA GLY A 312 -7.60 45.57 -11.32
C GLY A 312 -8.24 46.91 -11.54
N THR A 313 -9.45 47.03 -11.06
CA THR A 313 -10.19 48.25 -11.02
C THR A 313 -10.82 48.43 -9.64
N SER A 314 -10.95 49.67 -9.20
CA SER A 314 -11.61 50.01 -7.94
C SER A 314 -12.54 51.18 -8.13
N SER A 315 -13.66 51.20 -7.41
CA SER A 315 -14.67 52.27 -7.45
C SER A 315 -15.29 52.44 -6.07
N THR A 316 -16.03 53.50 -5.89
CA THR A 316 -16.72 53.81 -4.62
C THR A 316 -17.86 52.85 -4.30
N SER A 317 -18.27 51.99 -5.25
CA SER A 317 -19.25 50.93 -5.02
C SER A 317 -19.11 49.82 -6.07
N LEU A 318 -19.51 48.58 -5.73
CA LEU A 318 -19.55 47.42 -6.62
C LEU A 318 -20.42 47.69 -7.88
N LEU A 319 -21.53 48.42 -7.75
CA LEU A 319 -22.39 48.80 -8.87
C LEU A 319 -21.70 49.73 -9.86
N ALA A 320 -20.87 50.65 -9.37
CA ALA A 320 -20.12 51.56 -10.22
C ALA A 320 -19.01 50.84 -11.01
N LEU A 321 -18.45 49.75 -10.50
CA LEU A 321 -17.51 48.87 -11.24
C LEU A 321 -18.16 48.23 -12.48
N LEU A 322 -19.45 47.88 -12.40
CA LEU A 322 -20.17 47.25 -13.52
C LEU A 322 -20.52 48.25 -14.62
N HIS A 323 -20.62 49.53 -14.29
CA HIS A 323 -20.99 50.60 -15.26
C HIS A 323 -19.74 51.27 -15.87
N ASN A 324 -18.61 51.21 -15.22
CA ASN A 324 -17.37 51.81 -15.70
C ASN A 324 -16.17 50.90 -15.42
N PRO A 325 -15.99 49.81 -16.19
CA PRO A 325 -15.02 48.74 -15.89
C PRO A 325 -13.56 49.15 -16.17
N VAL A 326 -13.29 50.37 -16.60
CA VAL A 326 -11.93 50.81 -16.91
C VAL A 326 -11.66 52.09 -16.12
N GLY A 327 -10.91 51.94 -15.05
CA GLY A 327 -10.24 53.00 -14.33
C GLY A 327 -8.75 52.95 -14.53
#